data_35758c4b9ed7ca9398a9627475f241b2
#
_entry.id   35758c4b9ed7ca9398a9627475f241b2
#
_cell.length_a   1.000
_cell.length_b   1.000
_cell.length_c   1.000
_cell.angle_alpha   90.00
_cell.angle_beta   90.00
_cell.angle_gamma   90.00
#
_symmetry.space_group_name_H-M   'P 1'
#
loop_
_entity.id
_entity.type
_entity.pdbx_description
1 polymer ?
#
loop_
_entity_poly.entity_id
_entity_poly.type
_entity_poly.pdbx_seq_one_letter_code
_entity_poly.pdbx_strand_id
1 'polypeptide(L)'
;MADTEERQSSGGAAPGGRRRGSGELIIGRLKDHGAANYQFRAREEPSYYVKLLTSRGERVLWGKDLKRAVTEGETLPKAGDLIGARRIAREAVTVMSRQLDGQGRVVAQEERHAHRTRWVVEKVGFFAERAKMARRLRDEQADVRESVRAHPELKSTFLSVRAAEEFAAKRIANPEDRERFMELVRGAMATSIHKGEPLPSTSLRSHSTGRDQPSTAPNPKREDPTR
;
A
#
# COMPACT_ATOMS: atom_id res chain seq x y z
N MET A 1 53.89 -0.94 44.49
CA MET A 1 53.85 -1.28 43.08
C MET A 1 52.53 -1.96 42.88
N ALA A 2 51.55 -1.24 42.37
CA ALA A 2 50.21 -1.75 42.09
C ALA A 2 49.95 -1.47 40.62
N ASP A 3 49.89 -2.54 39.82
CA ASP A 3 49.52 -2.49 38.43
C ASP A 3 48.01 -2.37 38.31
N THR A 4 47.60 -1.28 37.69
CA THR A 4 46.22 -0.99 37.36
C THR A 4 45.96 -1.54 35.94
N GLU A 5 45.31 -2.70 35.82
CA GLU A 5 44.83 -3.22 34.54
C GLU A 5 43.62 -2.44 34.08
N GLU A 6 43.80 -1.64 33.06
CA GLU A 6 42.73 -1.06 32.23
C GLU A 6 42.02 -2.15 31.43
N ARG A 7 40.77 -2.47 31.82
CA ARG A 7 39.87 -3.26 30.99
C ARG A 7 39.33 -2.39 29.88
N GLN A 8 39.90 -2.51 28.71
CA GLN A 8 39.29 -2.06 27.46
C GLN A 8 38.05 -2.87 27.17
N SER A 9 36.86 -2.29 27.35
CA SER A 9 35.61 -2.86 26.87
C SER A 9 35.53 -2.64 25.36
N SER A 10 35.87 -3.66 24.60
CA SER A 10 35.59 -3.75 23.16
C SER A 10 34.08 -3.84 22.93
N GLY A 11 33.45 -2.70 22.65
CA GLY A 11 32.10 -2.62 22.19
C GLY A 11 32.01 -3.28 20.82
N GLY A 12 31.59 -4.55 20.79
CA GLY A 12 31.25 -5.29 19.59
C GLY A 12 30.07 -4.59 18.90
N ALA A 13 30.38 -3.84 17.83
CA ALA A 13 29.36 -3.34 16.92
C ALA A 13 28.57 -4.53 16.36
N ALA A 14 27.29 -4.63 16.72
CA ALA A 14 26.38 -5.58 16.12
C ALA A 14 26.41 -5.41 14.59
N PRO A 15 26.51 -6.51 13.80
CA PRO A 15 26.55 -6.42 12.35
C PRO A 15 25.29 -5.73 11.88
N GLY A 16 25.50 -4.58 11.21
CA GLY A 16 24.44 -3.73 10.69
C GLY A 16 23.37 -4.54 9.98
N GLY A 17 22.19 -4.60 10.59
CA GLY A 17 21.04 -5.23 10.01
C GLY A 17 20.80 -4.60 8.63
N ARG A 18 21.09 -5.34 7.56
CA ARG A 18 20.68 -4.97 6.21
C ARG A 18 19.23 -4.53 6.32
N ARG A 19 18.95 -3.27 6.05
CA ARG A 19 17.60 -2.74 5.89
C ARG A 19 16.93 -3.68 4.89
N ARG A 20 16.13 -4.63 5.40
CA ARG A 20 15.35 -5.54 4.55
C ARG A 20 14.39 -4.67 3.79
N GLY A 21 14.75 -4.37 2.53
CA GLY A 21 14.02 -3.48 1.65
C GLY A 21 12.56 -3.91 1.58
N SER A 22 11.67 -2.94 1.62
CA SER A 22 10.28 -3.14 1.23
C SER A 22 10.32 -3.77 -0.16
N GLY A 23 9.85 -5.02 -0.32
CA GLY A 23 9.72 -5.58 -1.65
C GLY A 23 10.11 -7.03 -1.89
N GLU A 24 10.77 -7.72 -0.97
CA GLU A 24 11.06 -9.15 -1.15
C GLU A 24 9.75 -9.96 -1.14
N LEU A 25 9.52 -10.73 -2.20
CA LEU A 25 8.41 -11.66 -2.31
C LEU A 25 8.77 -12.96 -1.59
N ILE A 26 8.03 -13.27 -0.54
CA ILE A 26 8.18 -14.51 0.22
C ILE A 26 7.18 -15.52 -0.35
N ILE A 27 7.66 -16.59 -0.96
CA ILE A 27 6.82 -17.63 -1.54
C ILE A 27 6.81 -18.86 -0.62
N GLY A 28 5.62 -19.42 -0.39
CA GLY A 28 5.45 -20.63 0.40
C GLY A 28 4.02 -21.17 0.35
N ARG A 29 3.85 -22.41 0.79
CA ARG A 29 2.53 -22.99 0.95
C ARG A 29 1.90 -22.48 2.24
N LEU A 30 0.71 -21.89 2.15
CA LEU A 30 -0.04 -21.42 3.32
C LEU A 30 -0.40 -22.60 4.20
N LYS A 31 0.10 -22.63 5.42
CA LYS A 31 -0.23 -23.65 6.42
C LYS A 31 -1.42 -23.25 7.25
N ASP A 32 -1.35 -22.02 7.78
CA ASP A 32 -2.33 -21.50 8.71
C ASP A 32 -2.21 -19.99 8.82
N HIS A 33 -3.28 -19.31 9.25
CA HIS A 33 -3.28 -17.89 9.57
C HIS A 33 -4.35 -17.58 10.61
N GLY A 34 -4.14 -16.54 11.41
CA GLY A 34 -5.10 -16.19 12.43
C GLY A 34 -4.67 -15.03 13.31
N ALA A 35 -5.58 -14.64 14.20
CA ALA A 35 -5.30 -13.69 15.26
C ALA A 35 -4.63 -14.40 16.43
N ALA A 36 -3.53 -13.85 16.93
CA ALA A 36 -2.83 -14.32 18.12
C ALA A 36 -1.98 -13.20 18.72
N ASN A 37 -1.56 -13.36 19.97
CA ASN A 37 -0.58 -12.45 20.53
C ASN A 37 0.76 -12.59 19.80
N TYR A 38 1.48 -11.47 19.63
CA TYR A 38 2.72 -11.43 18.86
C TYR A 38 3.70 -12.52 19.33
N GLN A 39 4.24 -13.26 18.35
CA GLN A 39 5.10 -14.41 18.59
C GLN A 39 4.51 -15.51 19.53
N PHE A 40 3.18 -15.59 19.63
CA PHE A 40 2.44 -16.50 20.50
C PHE A 40 2.76 -16.34 21.98
N ARG A 41 3.21 -15.16 22.42
CA ARG A 41 3.54 -14.85 23.82
C ARG A 41 2.35 -14.20 24.50
N ALA A 42 1.93 -14.72 25.66
CA ALA A 42 0.73 -14.29 26.38
C ALA A 42 0.71 -12.80 26.79
N ARG A 43 1.88 -12.18 26.98
CA ARG A 43 2.03 -10.77 27.41
C ARG A 43 2.20 -9.79 26.26
N GLU A 44 2.28 -10.28 25.03
CA GLU A 44 2.46 -9.42 23.85
C GLU A 44 1.12 -8.93 23.31
N GLU A 45 1.17 -7.84 22.55
CA GLU A 45 -0.03 -7.28 21.94
C GLU A 45 -0.68 -8.22 20.91
N PRO A 46 -2.02 -8.18 20.78
CA PRO A 46 -2.73 -8.90 19.72
C PRO A 46 -2.24 -8.47 18.33
N SER A 47 -1.99 -9.45 17.48
CA SER A 47 -1.54 -9.27 16.11
C SER A 47 -2.19 -10.31 15.21
N TYR A 48 -1.75 -10.40 13.97
CA TYR A 48 -2.18 -11.41 13.03
C TYR A 48 -0.96 -12.13 12.47
N TYR A 49 -1.04 -13.44 12.31
CA TYR A 49 0.04 -14.24 11.75
C TYR A 49 -0.37 -14.92 10.45
N VAL A 50 0.62 -15.20 9.61
CA VAL A 50 0.52 -16.05 8.43
C VAL A 50 1.69 -17.03 8.48
N LYS A 51 1.41 -18.32 8.55
CA LYS A 51 2.37 -19.41 8.62
C LYS A 51 2.56 -20.03 7.25
N LEU A 52 3.79 -20.01 6.74
CA LEU A 52 4.16 -20.49 5.41
C LEU A 52 5.17 -21.63 5.52
N LEU A 53 5.01 -22.66 4.70
CA LEU A 53 6.07 -23.61 4.41
C LEU A 53 6.80 -23.17 3.14
N THR A 54 8.01 -22.63 3.32
CA THR A 54 8.88 -22.16 2.23
C THR A 54 9.91 -23.24 1.87
N SER A 55 10.67 -23.03 0.80
CA SER A 55 11.82 -23.90 0.44
C SER A 55 12.92 -23.95 1.51
N ARG A 56 12.93 -22.97 2.44
CA ARG A 56 13.90 -22.90 3.56
C ARG A 56 13.30 -23.32 4.91
N GLY A 57 12.15 -23.99 4.89
CA GLY A 57 11.43 -24.40 6.08
C GLY A 57 10.24 -23.49 6.43
N GLU A 58 9.69 -23.73 7.60
CA GLU A 58 8.53 -22.99 8.10
C GLU A 58 8.90 -21.53 8.45
N ARG A 59 8.05 -20.59 8.05
CA ARG A 59 8.21 -19.17 8.34
C ARG A 59 6.89 -18.56 8.81
N VAL A 60 6.93 -17.81 9.89
CA VAL A 60 5.77 -17.09 10.41
C VAL A 60 5.95 -15.59 10.15
N LEU A 61 4.99 -15.01 9.47
CA LEU A 61 4.90 -13.57 9.23
C LEU A 61 3.95 -12.97 10.25
N TRP A 62 4.27 -11.78 10.75
CA TRP A 62 3.47 -11.07 11.74
C TRP A 62 3.15 -9.65 11.28
N GLY A 63 1.92 -9.21 11.54
CA GLY A 63 1.51 -7.84 11.27
C GLY A 63 -0.01 -7.66 11.31
N LYS A 64 -0.48 -6.55 11.86
CA LYS A 64 -1.92 -6.25 11.99
C LYS A 64 -2.63 -6.18 10.63
N ASP A 65 -1.95 -5.74 9.56
CA ASP A 65 -2.50 -5.65 8.20
C ASP A 65 -2.59 -7.01 7.47
N LEU A 66 -1.92 -8.06 7.97
CA LEU A 66 -1.99 -9.39 7.36
C LEU A 66 -3.42 -9.96 7.35
N LYS A 67 -4.25 -9.62 8.37
CA LYS A 67 -5.66 -10.00 8.37
C LYS A 67 -6.33 -9.52 7.08
N ARG A 68 -6.30 -8.21 6.82
CA ARG A 68 -6.85 -7.61 5.61
C ARG A 68 -6.26 -8.23 4.34
N ALA A 69 -4.94 -8.37 4.29
CA ALA A 69 -4.25 -8.89 3.11
C ALA A 69 -4.68 -10.32 2.73
N VAL A 70 -5.05 -11.16 3.70
CA VAL A 70 -5.52 -12.54 3.45
C VAL A 70 -7.03 -12.57 3.21
N THR A 71 -7.83 -11.79 3.96
CA THR A 71 -9.31 -11.89 3.92
C THR A 71 -9.97 -11.00 2.88
N GLU A 72 -9.27 -9.96 2.42
CA GLU A 72 -9.76 -8.97 1.44
C GLU A 72 -8.89 -8.94 0.18
N GLY A 73 -7.96 -9.89 0.03
CA GLY A 73 -7.13 -10.04 -1.17
C GLY A 73 -7.95 -10.47 -2.39
N GLU A 74 -7.40 -10.27 -3.57
CA GLU A 74 -8.07 -10.59 -4.85
C GLU A 74 -8.26 -12.10 -5.04
N THR A 75 -7.28 -12.91 -4.60
CA THR A 75 -7.30 -14.37 -4.83
C THR A 75 -7.81 -15.18 -3.64
N LEU A 76 -8.09 -14.54 -2.50
CA LEU A 76 -8.61 -15.16 -1.27
C LEU A 76 -7.93 -16.50 -0.96
N PRO A 77 -6.64 -16.50 -0.63
CA PRO A 77 -5.87 -17.74 -0.46
C PRO A 77 -6.37 -18.57 0.73
N LYS A 78 -6.35 -19.90 0.58
CA LYS A 78 -6.76 -20.87 1.58
C LYS A 78 -5.57 -21.72 2.03
N ALA A 79 -5.68 -22.35 3.20
CA ALA A 79 -4.67 -23.31 3.65
C ALA A 79 -4.43 -24.38 2.56
N GLY A 80 -3.16 -24.66 2.29
CA GLY A 80 -2.71 -25.54 1.21
C GLY A 80 -2.32 -24.80 -0.09
N ASP A 81 -2.78 -23.58 -0.33
CA ASP A 81 -2.42 -22.81 -1.55
C ASP A 81 -0.94 -22.40 -1.51
N LEU A 82 -0.34 -22.34 -2.71
CA LEU A 82 0.97 -21.73 -2.90
C LEU A 82 0.79 -20.22 -3.07
N ILE A 83 1.28 -19.47 -2.09
CA ILE A 83 1.09 -18.02 -2.02
C ILE A 83 2.40 -17.27 -2.02
N GLY A 84 2.31 -16.00 -2.38
CA GLY A 84 3.33 -14.98 -2.18
C GLY A 84 2.88 -13.97 -1.14
N ALA A 85 3.78 -13.56 -0.27
CA ALA A 85 3.57 -12.47 0.67
C ALA A 85 4.64 -11.41 0.48
N ARG A 86 4.23 -10.15 0.33
CA ARG A 86 5.14 -9.02 0.09
C ARG A 86 4.75 -7.81 0.93
N ARG A 87 5.74 -7.15 1.50
CA ARG A 87 5.56 -5.83 2.11
C ARG A 87 5.62 -4.77 1.01
N ILE A 88 4.56 -3.98 0.85
CA ILE A 88 4.46 -2.99 -0.23
C ILE A 88 4.74 -1.57 0.24
N ALA A 89 4.34 -1.23 1.47
CA ALA A 89 4.52 0.09 2.03
C ALA A 89 4.69 0.04 3.55
N ARG A 90 5.16 1.15 4.10
CA ARG A 90 5.15 1.45 5.53
C ARG A 90 4.48 2.81 5.70
N GLU A 91 3.23 2.79 6.12
CA GLU A 91 2.40 3.98 6.28
C GLU A 91 2.54 4.54 7.69
N ALA A 92 2.73 5.85 7.82
CA ALA A 92 2.61 6.52 9.10
C ALA A 92 1.12 6.53 9.49
N VAL A 93 0.83 6.14 10.71
CA VAL A 93 -0.52 6.14 11.28
C VAL A 93 -0.50 6.77 12.66
N THR A 94 -1.50 7.57 12.96
CA THR A 94 -1.73 8.06 14.31
C THR A 94 -2.63 7.07 15.06
N VAL A 95 -2.15 6.59 16.19
CA VAL A 95 -2.92 5.68 17.06
C VAL A 95 -3.15 6.35 18.41
N MET A 96 -4.37 6.22 18.93
CA MET A 96 -4.67 6.67 20.28
C MET A 96 -4.21 5.60 21.27
N SER A 97 -3.17 5.92 22.04
CA SER A 97 -2.71 5.10 23.16
C SER A 97 -3.54 5.44 24.40
N ARG A 98 -4.07 4.42 25.06
CA ARG A 98 -4.83 4.59 26.31
C ARG A 98 -3.92 4.22 27.47
N GLN A 99 -3.71 5.17 28.39
CA GLN A 99 -3.08 4.87 29.66
C GLN A 99 -4.14 4.39 30.63
N LEU A 100 -3.91 3.23 31.24
CA LEU A 100 -4.80 2.62 32.22
C LEU A 100 -4.19 2.81 33.61
N ASP A 101 -5.05 3.11 34.60
CA ASP A 101 -4.66 3.07 36.02
C ASP A 101 -4.50 1.62 36.52
N GLY A 102 -4.07 1.46 37.77
CA GLY A 102 -3.95 0.14 38.40
C GLY A 102 -5.28 -0.63 38.54
N GLN A 103 -6.41 0.01 38.23
CA GLN A 103 -7.76 -0.56 38.26
C GLN A 103 -8.31 -0.79 36.84
N GLY A 104 -7.51 -0.57 35.79
CA GLY A 104 -7.89 -0.78 34.40
C GLY A 104 -8.76 0.34 33.79
N ARG A 105 -8.90 1.50 34.47
CA ARG A 105 -9.64 2.66 33.95
C ARG A 105 -8.73 3.53 33.08
N VAL A 106 -9.29 4.05 31.98
CA VAL A 106 -8.57 4.96 31.07
C VAL A 106 -8.38 6.31 31.79
N VAL A 107 -7.13 6.65 32.13
CA VAL A 107 -6.77 7.91 32.81
C VAL A 107 -6.25 8.97 31.83
N ALA A 108 -5.72 8.56 30.69
CA ALA A 108 -5.30 9.47 29.63
C ALA A 108 -5.40 8.80 28.25
N GLN A 109 -5.57 9.64 27.23
CA GLN A 109 -5.44 9.24 25.84
C GLN A 109 -4.36 10.11 25.21
N GLU A 110 -3.37 9.47 24.60
CA GLU A 110 -2.25 10.15 23.95
C GLU A 110 -2.19 9.74 22.49
N GLU A 111 -2.05 10.72 21.60
CA GLU A 111 -1.76 10.46 20.20
C GLU A 111 -0.34 9.99 20.03
N ARG A 112 -0.17 8.82 19.43
CA ARG A 112 1.14 8.25 19.16
C ARG A 112 1.33 8.00 17.68
N HIS A 113 2.39 8.55 17.13
CA HIS A 113 2.78 8.24 15.75
C HIS A 113 3.39 6.85 15.69
N ALA A 114 2.78 6.00 14.91
CA ALA A 114 3.23 4.64 14.67
C ALA A 114 3.34 4.37 13.17
N HIS A 115 3.88 3.22 12.79
CA HIS A 115 3.95 2.82 11.39
C HIS A 115 3.21 1.51 11.21
N ARG A 116 2.32 1.49 10.22
CA ARG A 116 1.66 0.26 9.77
C ARG A 116 2.34 -0.27 8.52
N THR A 117 2.75 -1.52 8.57
CA THR A 117 3.26 -2.21 7.39
C THR A 117 2.08 -2.69 6.56
N ARG A 118 2.03 -2.30 5.28
CA ARG A 118 1.05 -2.80 4.30
C ARG A 118 1.58 -4.08 3.65
N TRP A 119 0.70 -5.06 3.56
CA TRP A 119 1.00 -6.35 2.96
C TRP A 119 0.12 -6.64 1.75
N VAL A 120 0.67 -7.39 0.81
CA VAL A 120 -0.07 -8.12 -0.24
C VAL A 120 0.21 -9.59 -0.02
N VAL A 121 -0.85 -10.38 0.12
CA VAL A 121 -0.81 -11.83 0.30
C VAL A 121 -1.77 -12.45 -0.69
N GLU A 122 -1.22 -13.06 -1.75
CA GLU A 122 -2.00 -13.55 -2.89
C GLU A 122 -1.44 -14.88 -3.38
N LYS A 123 -2.22 -15.63 -4.18
CA LYS A 123 -1.70 -16.82 -4.86
C LYS A 123 -0.58 -16.42 -5.83
N VAL A 124 0.40 -17.30 -6.03
CA VAL A 124 1.60 -16.97 -6.83
C VAL A 124 1.24 -16.52 -8.26
N GLY A 125 0.17 -17.07 -8.84
CA GLY A 125 -0.32 -16.67 -10.18
C GLY A 125 -0.62 -15.17 -10.28
N PHE A 126 -1.17 -14.56 -9.24
CA PHE A 126 -1.41 -13.11 -9.17
C PHE A 126 -0.13 -12.31 -9.43
N PHE A 127 0.96 -12.64 -8.74
CA PHE A 127 2.22 -11.93 -8.92
C PHE A 127 2.83 -12.14 -10.32
N ALA A 128 2.63 -13.32 -10.91
CA ALA A 128 3.05 -13.59 -12.28
C ALA A 128 2.29 -12.71 -13.29
N GLU A 129 0.96 -12.59 -13.16
CA GLU A 129 0.15 -11.71 -13.99
C GLU A 129 0.51 -10.24 -13.80
N ARG A 130 0.68 -9.78 -12.56
CA ARG A 130 1.15 -8.42 -12.26
C ARG A 130 2.51 -8.11 -12.86
N ALA A 131 3.42 -9.09 -12.88
CA ALA A 131 4.72 -8.93 -13.55
C ALA A 131 4.58 -8.77 -15.07
N LYS A 132 3.67 -9.51 -15.72
CA LYS A 132 3.36 -9.35 -17.15
C LYS A 132 2.80 -7.97 -17.46
N MET A 133 1.82 -7.52 -16.68
CA MET A 133 1.22 -6.18 -16.79
C MET A 133 2.27 -5.08 -16.66
N ALA A 134 3.16 -5.18 -15.66
CA ALA A 134 4.22 -4.22 -15.43
C ALA A 134 5.22 -4.14 -16.59
N ARG A 135 5.52 -5.27 -17.23
CA ARG A 135 6.38 -5.31 -18.44
C ARG A 135 5.71 -4.60 -19.61
N ARG A 136 4.42 -4.89 -19.87
CA ARG A 136 3.64 -4.24 -20.95
C ARG A 136 3.58 -2.73 -20.77
N LEU A 137 3.45 -2.25 -19.53
CA LEU A 137 3.40 -0.82 -19.27
C LEU A 137 4.75 -0.11 -19.50
N ARG A 138 5.87 -0.82 -19.29
CA ARG A 138 7.21 -0.30 -19.56
C ARG A 138 7.58 -0.32 -21.05
N ASP A 139 6.98 -1.22 -21.79
CA ASP A 139 7.20 -1.32 -23.22
C ASP A 139 6.43 -0.20 -23.94
N GLU A 140 7.16 0.80 -24.42
CA GLU A 140 6.59 1.95 -25.13
C GLU A 140 6.00 1.58 -26.49
N GLN A 141 6.44 0.48 -27.07
CA GLN A 141 5.97 -0.04 -28.36
C GLN A 141 4.76 -0.97 -28.20
N ALA A 142 4.39 -1.33 -26.94
CA ALA A 142 3.27 -2.20 -26.70
C ALA A 142 1.95 -1.57 -27.20
N ASP A 143 1.19 -2.33 -27.98
CA ASP A 143 -0.17 -1.91 -28.36
C ASP A 143 -1.06 -1.80 -27.10
N VAL A 144 -1.50 -0.57 -26.83
CA VAL A 144 -2.37 -0.25 -25.70
C VAL A 144 -3.70 -1.01 -25.79
N ARG A 145 -4.29 -1.14 -27.01
CA ARG A 145 -5.56 -1.82 -27.22
C ARG A 145 -5.44 -3.32 -26.93
N GLU A 146 -4.36 -3.93 -27.41
CA GLU A 146 -4.05 -5.33 -27.12
C GLU A 146 -3.78 -5.55 -25.62
N SER A 147 -2.99 -4.65 -25.01
CA SER A 147 -2.68 -4.70 -23.59
C SER A 147 -3.93 -4.59 -22.71
N VAL A 148 -4.86 -3.68 -23.04
CA VAL A 148 -6.14 -3.54 -22.34
C VAL A 148 -7.11 -4.70 -22.63
N ARG A 149 -7.05 -5.29 -23.82
CA ARG A 149 -7.86 -6.50 -24.13
C ARG A 149 -7.39 -7.70 -23.29
N ALA A 150 -6.07 -7.87 -23.14
CA ALA A 150 -5.51 -8.96 -22.33
C ALA A 150 -5.69 -8.72 -20.82
N HIS A 151 -5.63 -7.46 -20.38
CA HIS A 151 -5.70 -7.03 -18.98
C HIS A 151 -6.59 -5.78 -18.86
N PRO A 152 -7.93 -5.93 -18.78
CA PRO A 152 -8.87 -4.80 -18.75
C PRO A 152 -8.62 -3.82 -17.61
N GLU A 153 -8.08 -4.29 -16.51
CA GLU A 153 -7.70 -3.48 -15.33
C GLU A 153 -6.59 -2.47 -15.62
N LEU A 154 -5.79 -2.64 -16.69
CA LEU A 154 -4.79 -1.66 -17.11
C LEU A 154 -5.37 -0.42 -17.78
N LYS A 155 -6.67 -0.43 -18.12
CA LYS A 155 -7.32 0.70 -18.79
C LYS A 155 -7.12 2.02 -18.02
N SER A 156 -7.37 2.02 -16.73
CA SER A 156 -7.19 3.20 -15.87
C SER A 156 -5.73 3.64 -15.80
N THR A 157 -4.80 2.70 -15.77
CA THR A 157 -3.36 2.98 -15.77
C THR A 157 -2.92 3.65 -17.06
N PHE A 158 -3.35 3.15 -18.22
CA PHE A 158 -3.04 3.79 -19.51
C PHE A 158 -3.68 5.16 -19.66
N LEU A 159 -4.88 5.37 -19.13
CA LEU A 159 -5.49 6.71 -19.07
C LEU A 159 -4.67 7.66 -18.22
N SER A 160 -4.13 7.20 -17.08
CA SER A 160 -3.25 8.01 -16.25
C SER A 160 -1.92 8.33 -16.93
N VAL A 161 -1.33 7.39 -17.66
CA VAL A 161 -0.12 7.62 -18.49
C VAL A 161 -0.41 8.69 -19.53
N ARG A 162 -1.52 8.58 -20.27
CA ARG A 162 -1.92 9.56 -21.27
C ARG A 162 -2.14 10.97 -20.68
N ALA A 163 -2.79 11.05 -19.53
CA ALA A 163 -2.96 12.32 -18.83
C ALA A 163 -1.61 12.93 -18.42
N ALA A 164 -0.64 12.10 -18.00
CA ALA A 164 0.71 12.56 -17.70
C ALA A 164 1.45 13.03 -18.97
N GLU A 165 1.26 12.38 -20.12
CA GLU A 165 1.80 12.82 -21.43
C GLU A 165 1.25 14.20 -21.83
N GLU A 166 -0.07 14.38 -21.71
CA GLU A 166 -0.71 15.67 -22.01
C GLU A 166 -0.24 16.78 -21.05
N PHE A 167 -0.06 16.46 -19.77
CA PHE A 167 0.50 17.39 -18.80
C PHE A 167 1.93 17.76 -19.14
N ALA A 168 2.79 16.79 -19.42
CA ALA A 168 4.18 17.00 -19.79
C ALA A 168 4.32 17.85 -21.05
N ALA A 169 3.52 17.58 -22.07
CA ALA A 169 3.51 18.35 -23.32
C ALA A 169 3.18 19.83 -23.10
N LYS A 170 2.31 20.14 -22.13
CA LYS A 170 1.89 21.53 -21.83
C LYS A 170 2.85 22.25 -20.87
N ARG A 171 3.57 21.53 -20.02
CA ARG A 171 4.32 22.13 -18.90
C ARG A 171 5.83 21.99 -19.00
N ILE A 172 6.33 21.04 -19.75
CA ILE A 172 7.76 20.78 -19.91
C ILE A 172 8.15 21.16 -21.34
N ALA A 173 8.89 22.25 -21.48
CA ALA A 173 9.29 22.76 -22.79
C ALA A 173 10.35 21.90 -23.46
N ASN A 174 11.33 21.40 -22.68
CA ASN A 174 12.43 20.59 -23.19
C ASN A 174 11.95 19.17 -23.53
N PRO A 175 12.16 18.66 -24.77
CA PRO A 175 11.78 17.32 -25.16
C PRO A 175 12.46 16.22 -24.34
N GLU A 176 13.75 16.33 -24.04
CA GLU A 176 14.48 15.35 -23.25
C GLU A 176 13.95 15.22 -21.82
N ASP A 177 13.58 16.36 -21.20
CA ASP A 177 13.00 16.35 -19.85
C ASP A 177 11.59 15.75 -19.86
N ARG A 178 10.83 15.91 -20.96
CA ARG A 178 9.53 15.22 -21.13
C ARG A 178 9.70 13.72 -21.21
N GLU A 179 10.67 13.27 -21.98
CA GLU A 179 10.97 11.83 -22.12
C GLU A 179 11.36 11.22 -20.76
N ARG A 180 12.30 11.84 -20.04
CA ARG A 180 12.69 11.42 -18.69
C ARG A 180 11.52 11.41 -17.70
N PHE A 181 10.68 12.44 -17.76
CA PHE A 181 9.47 12.49 -16.93
C PHE A 181 8.54 11.31 -17.22
N MET A 182 8.30 11.00 -18.49
CA MET A 182 7.43 9.90 -18.89
C MET A 182 8.02 8.54 -18.54
N GLU A 183 9.33 8.34 -18.68
CA GLU A 183 10.03 7.14 -18.22
C GLU A 183 9.85 6.93 -16.71
N LEU A 184 10.02 7.98 -15.91
CA LEU A 184 9.80 7.94 -14.46
C LEU A 184 8.35 7.59 -14.11
N VAL A 185 7.37 8.18 -14.78
CA VAL A 185 5.94 7.92 -14.57
C VAL A 185 5.61 6.46 -14.88
N ARG A 186 5.99 5.97 -16.07
CA ARG A 186 5.75 4.57 -16.47
C ARG A 186 6.49 3.60 -15.55
N GLY A 187 7.74 3.92 -15.20
CA GLY A 187 8.56 3.12 -14.28
C GLY A 187 7.95 3.00 -12.88
N ALA A 188 7.44 4.12 -12.34
CA ALA A 188 6.78 4.15 -11.04
C ALA A 188 5.48 3.33 -11.04
N MET A 189 4.61 3.54 -12.04
CA MET A 189 3.36 2.79 -12.19
C MET A 189 3.61 1.28 -12.37
N ALA A 190 4.56 0.91 -13.23
CA ALA A 190 4.93 -0.49 -13.44
C ALA A 190 5.49 -1.13 -12.17
N THR A 191 6.24 -0.37 -11.37
CA THR A 191 6.75 -0.85 -10.09
C THR A 191 5.64 -1.09 -9.07
N SER A 192 4.66 -0.19 -9.00
CA SER A 192 3.46 -0.33 -8.16
C SER A 192 2.65 -1.58 -8.54
N ILE A 193 2.40 -1.76 -9.84
CA ILE A 193 1.73 -2.97 -10.37
C ILE A 193 2.51 -4.24 -10.00
N HIS A 194 3.82 -4.25 -10.25
CA HIS A 194 4.69 -5.40 -9.96
C HIS A 194 4.69 -5.77 -8.47
N LYS A 195 4.57 -4.79 -7.58
CA LYS A 195 4.44 -5.03 -6.13
C LYS A 195 3.09 -5.61 -5.74
N GLY A 196 2.08 -5.55 -6.60
CA GLY A 196 0.71 -5.96 -6.32
C GLY A 196 -0.09 -4.88 -5.60
N GLU A 197 0.31 -3.62 -5.71
CA GLU A 197 -0.47 -2.49 -5.19
C GLU A 197 -1.79 -2.37 -5.98
N PRO A 198 -2.86 -1.85 -5.35
CA PRO A 198 -4.11 -1.60 -6.06
C PRO A 198 -3.88 -0.69 -7.27
N LEU A 199 -4.50 -1.03 -8.39
CA LEU A 199 -4.45 -0.19 -9.58
C LEU A 199 -5.25 1.09 -9.35
N PRO A 200 -4.81 2.23 -9.89
CA PRO A 200 -5.56 3.47 -9.78
C PRO A 200 -6.94 3.30 -10.43
N SER A 201 -7.99 3.56 -9.67
CA SER A 201 -9.34 3.62 -10.21
C SER A 201 -9.59 5.05 -10.70
N THR A 202 -9.68 5.27 -12.00
CA THR A 202 -10.14 6.54 -12.55
C THR A 202 -11.67 6.55 -12.56
N SER A 203 -12.29 7.16 -11.56
CA SER A 203 -13.66 7.61 -11.70
C SER A 203 -13.62 8.87 -12.59
N LEU A 204 -14.10 8.76 -13.81
CA LEU A 204 -14.41 9.93 -14.62
C LEU A 204 -15.52 10.69 -13.88
N ARG A 205 -15.16 11.69 -13.09
CA ARG A 205 -16.14 12.70 -12.68
C ARG A 205 -16.51 13.43 -13.96
N SER A 206 -17.65 13.06 -14.54
CA SER A 206 -18.30 13.92 -15.51
C SER A 206 -18.57 15.24 -14.81
N HIS A 207 -17.79 16.26 -15.11
CA HIS A 207 -18.18 17.62 -14.84
C HIS A 207 -19.39 17.88 -15.75
N SER A 208 -20.59 17.58 -15.24
CA SER A 208 -21.78 18.20 -15.78
C SER A 208 -21.55 19.70 -15.54
N THR A 209 -21.25 20.42 -16.59
CA THR A 209 -21.39 21.88 -16.64
C THR A 209 -22.86 22.15 -16.34
N GLY A 210 -23.17 22.32 -15.06
CA GLY A 210 -24.43 22.85 -14.61
C GLY A 210 -24.55 24.22 -15.27
N ARG A 211 -25.35 24.28 -16.33
CA ARG A 211 -25.82 25.50 -16.91
C ARG A 211 -26.56 26.20 -15.77
N ASP A 212 -26.00 27.29 -15.28
CA ASP A 212 -26.66 28.22 -14.36
C ASP A 212 -28.01 28.62 -14.96
N GLN A 213 -29.07 27.99 -14.45
CA GLN A 213 -30.40 28.58 -14.62
C GLN A 213 -30.50 29.73 -13.61
N PRO A 214 -30.78 30.95 -14.05
CA PRO A 214 -31.05 32.02 -13.12
C PRO A 214 -32.30 31.66 -12.30
N SER A 215 -32.11 31.49 -10.99
CA SER A 215 -33.18 31.32 -10.03
C SER A 215 -34.05 32.60 -10.03
N THR A 216 -35.21 32.54 -10.69
CA THR A 216 -36.27 33.53 -10.52
C THR A 216 -36.92 33.25 -9.14
N ALA A 217 -36.42 33.93 -8.15
CA ALA A 217 -37.07 33.98 -6.85
C ALA A 217 -38.41 34.72 -6.97
N PRO A 218 -39.53 34.18 -6.51
CA PRO A 218 -40.78 34.95 -6.45
C PRO A 218 -40.68 35.97 -5.31
N ASN A 219 -40.94 37.24 -5.72
CA ASN A 219 -41.04 38.40 -4.83
C ASN A 219 -42.18 38.20 -3.82
N PRO A 220 -41.96 38.28 -2.50
CA PRO A 220 -43.05 38.26 -1.52
C PRO A 220 -43.84 39.55 -1.58
N LYS A 221 -45.14 39.43 -1.89
CA LYS A 221 -46.14 40.50 -1.79
C LYS A 221 -46.10 41.13 -0.41
N ARG A 222 -45.87 42.44 -0.39
CA ARG A 222 -46.19 43.31 0.74
C ARG A 222 -47.70 43.30 0.98
N GLU A 223 -48.10 42.80 2.11
CA GLU A 223 -49.43 43.10 2.65
C GLU A 223 -49.38 44.43 3.41
N ASP A 224 -50.22 45.39 2.96
CA ASP A 224 -50.46 46.65 3.64
C ASP A 224 -51.34 46.41 4.87
N PRO A 225 -51.06 47.05 6.02
CA PRO A 225 -51.96 47.04 7.15
C PRO A 225 -52.94 48.19 7.04
N THR A 226 -54.22 47.87 6.82
CA THR A 226 -55.28 48.86 7.03
C THR A 226 -56.32 48.31 7.98
N ARG A 227 -56.40 49.03 9.10
CA ARG A 227 -57.51 49.23 10.06
C ARG A 227 -57.61 48.26 11.22
#